data_586c2e5c1b4968328bbe5d255a5dd56b
#
_entry.id   586c2e5c1b4968328bbe5d255a5dd56b
#
_cell.length_a   1.000
_cell.length_b   1.000
_cell.length_c   1.000
_cell.angle_alpha   90.00
_cell.angle_beta   90.00
_cell.angle_gamma   90.00
#
_symmetry.space_group_name_H-M   'P 1'
#
loop_
_entity.id
_entity.type
_entity.pdbx_description
1 polymer ?
#
loop_
_entity_poly.entity_id
_entity_poly.type
_entity_poly.pdbx_seq_one_letter_code
_entity_poly.pdbx_strand_id
1 'polypeptide(L)'
;GVMGARGLKAVVLQGGKEKPVFADAPRFRAASKAYMQALRKHPMTGNILTRFGTASLVGAVNEMGAMPTRNYSSGSFEGAAALSGEHMAELQTGRKGSMTHACQTGCPISCSNVYNGPDGKYLTSGMEYETIALNGSNLSIDDIDVVALIDRLCDDAGLDTMETGA
;
A
#
# COMPACT_ATOMS: atom_id res chain seq x y z
N GLY A 1 -0.86 2.73 19.03
CA GLY A 1 -0.44 3.62 20.12
C GLY A 1 -1.60 4.23 20.91
N VAL A 2 -2.50 4.99 20.26
CA VAL A 2 -3.56 5.75 20.98
C VAL A 2 -4.51 4.85 21.79
N MET A 3 -4.98 3.76 21.22
CA MET A 3 -5.84 2.80 21.93
C MET A 3 -5.11 2.16 23.12
N GLY A 4 -3.86 1.72 22.89
CA GLY A 4 -3.02 1.12 23.93
C GLY A 4 -2.74 2.07 25.09
N ALA A 5 -2.43 3.35 24.79
CA ALA A 5 -2.23 4.39 25.80
C ALA A 5 -3.50 4.67 26.66
N ARG A 6 -4.67 4.31 26.15
CA ARG A 6 -5.96 4.40 26.85
C ARG A 6 -6.38 3.07 27.51
N GLY A 7 -5.51 2.07 27.53
CA GLY A 7 -5.81 0.75 28.06
C GLY A 7 -6.80 -0.07 27.22
N LEU A 8 -7.07 0.34 25.98
CA LEU A 8 -7.99 -0.33 25.08
C LEU A 8 -7.20 -1.20 24.09
N LYS A 9 -7.40 -2.51 24.14
CA LYS A 9 -6.66 -3.47 23.32
C LYS A 9 -7.34 -3.71 21.97
N ALA A 10 -8.64 -3.76 21.92
CA ALA A 10 -9.41 -3.98 20.71
C ALA A 10 -10.84 -3.47 20.85
N VAL A 11 -11.45 -3.14 19.72
CA VAL A 11 -12.89 -2.92 19.57
C VAL A 11 -13.41 -3.90 18.54
N VAL A 12 -14.35 -4.75 18.94
CA VAL A 12 -14.97 -5.72 18.03
C VAL A 12 -16.36 -5.23 17.66
N LEU A 13 -16.60 -5.06 16.36
CA LEU A 13 -17.90 -4.69 15.81
C LEU A 13 -18.47 -5.87 15.04
N GLN A 14 -19.64 -6.34 15.48
CA GLN A 14 -20.38 -7.35 14.76
C GLN A 14 -21.48 -6.68 13.94
N GLY A 15 -21.37 -6.73 12.62
CA GLY A 15 -22.39 -6.18 11.72
C GLY A 15 -23.71 -6.95 11.82
N GLY A 16 -24.81 -6.21 11.79
CA GLY A 16 -26.15 -6.78 11.70
C GLY A 16 -26.46 -7.30 10.27
N LYS A 17 -27.64 -7.89 10.10
CA LYS A 17 -28.14 -8.36 8.79
C LYS A 17 -28.76 -7.22 7.94
N GLU A 18 -28.93 -6.06 8.53
CA GLU A 18 -29.53 -4.92 7.86
C GLU A 18 -28.56 -4.31 6.83
N LYS A 19 -29.12 -3.98 5.67
CA LYS A 19 -28.39 -3.31 4.60
C LYS A 19 -28.68 -1.82 4.62
N PRO A 20 -27.72 -0.95 4.22
CA PRO A 20 -27.98 0.46 4.08
C PRO A 20 -29.21 0.73 3.18
N VAL A 21 -30.09 1.61 3.63
CA VAL A 21 -31.24 2.06 2.84
C VAL A 21 -30.82 3.30 2.06
N PHE A 22 -30.93 3.25 0.76
CA PHE A 22 -30.62 4.38 -0.12
C PHE A 22 -31.91 5.18 -0.41
N ALA A 23 -31.85 6.50 -0.34
CA ALA A 23 -33.00 7.38 -0.67
C ALA A 23 -33.51 7.15 -2.10
N ASP A 24 -32.61 6.90 -3.05
CA ASP A 24 -32.92 6.52 -4.43
C ASP A 24 -31.96 5.39 -4.87
N ALA A 25 -32.35 4.17 -4.63
CA ALA A 25 -31.52 3.00 -4.92
C ALA A 25 -31.23 2.78 -6.42
N PRO A 26 -32.16 3.02 -7.37
CA PRO A 26 -31.84 2.97 -8.80
C PRO A 26 -30.80 3.99 -9.23
N ARG A 27 -30.95 5.24 -8.81
CA ARG A 27 -30.02 6.33 -9.11
C ARG A 27 -28.64 6.08 -8.48
N PHE A 28 -28.60 5.61 -7.25
CA PHE A 28 -27.34 5.24 -6.57
C PHE A 28 -26.60 4.15 -7.34
N ARG A 29 -27.28 3.07 -7.75
CA ARG A 29 -26.68 1.97 -8.53
C ARG A 29 -26.16 2.45 -9.88
N ALA A 30 -26.90 3.28 -10.58
CA ALA A 30 -26.48 3.85 -11.87
C ALA A 30 -25.23 4.72 -11.71
N ALA A 31 -25.20 5.61 -10.72
CA ALA A 31 -24.05 6.48 -10.43
C ALA A 31 -22.82 5.66 -10.00
N SER A 32 -22.99 4.70 -9.11
CA SER A 32 -21.92 3.80 -8.67
C SER A 32 -21.32 3.02 -9.84
N LYS A 33 -22.16 2.46 -10.72
CA LYS A 33 -21.70 1.73 -11.91
C LYS A 33 -20.89 2.65 -12.85
N ALA A 34 -21.38 3.85 -13.10
CA ALA A 34 -20.70 4.83 -13.96
C ALA A 34 -19.35 5.24 -13.37
N TYR A 35 -19.28 5.49 -12.06
CA TYR A 35 -18.06 5.83 -11.35
C TYR A 35 -17.03 4.70 -11.40
N MET A 36 -17.43 3.46 -11.11
CA MET A 36 -16.56 2.30 -11.21
C MET A 36 -16.00 2.09 -12.62
N GLN A 37 -16.83 2.34 -13.66
CA GLN A 37 -16.38 2.26 -15.05
C GLN A 37 -15.37 3.36 -15.39
N ALA A 38 -15.57 4.58 -14.88
CA ALA A 38 -14.62 5.68 -15.06
C ALA A 38 -13.26 5.35 -14.41
N LEU A 39 -13.25 4.85 -13.18
CA LEU A 39 -12.03 4.44 -12.50
C LEU A 39 -11.26 3.34 -13.27
N ARG A 40 -11.97 2.33 -13.77
CA ARG A 40 -11.34 1.23 -14.54
C ARG A 40 -10.79 1.67 -15.89
N LYS A 41 -11.34 2.71 -16.50
CA LYS A 41 -10.87 3.25 -17.77
C LYS A 41 -9.74 4.27 -17.63
N HIS A 42 -9.57 4.84 -16.45
CA HIS A 42 -8.54 5.85 -16.22
C HIS A 42 -7.16 5.21 -16.16
N PRO A 43 -6.14 5.74 -16.87
CA PRO A 43 -4.80 5.13 -16.96
C PRO A 43 -4.15 4.86 -15.59
N MET A 44 -4.25 5.78 -14.65
CA MET A 44 -3.70 5.59 -13.31
C MET A 44 -4.46 4.53 -12.53
N THR A 45 -5.77 4.72 -12.32
CA THR A 45 -6.56 3.88 -11.41
C THR A 45 -6.97 2.54 -12.00
N GLY A 46 -7.05 2.42 -13.33
CA GLY A 46 -7.41 1.18 -14.01
C GLY A 46 -6.22 0.38 -14.55
N ASN A 47 -4.99 0.91 -14.46
CA ASN A 47 -3.81 0.23 -14.95
C ASN A 47 -2.64 0.33 -13.95
N ILE A 48 -2.04 1.50 -13.77
CA ILE A 48 -0.79 1.64 -13.00
C ILE A 48 -1.00 1.23 -11.54
N LEU A 49 -1.95 1.86 -10.84
CA LEU A 49 -2.24 1.54 -9.44
C LEU A 49 -2.78 0.12 -9.25
N THR A 50 -3.53 -0.41 -10.21
CA THR A 50 -4.02 -1.80 -10.14
C THR A 50 -2.89 -2.82 -10.28
N ARG A 51 -1.83 -2.49 -11.02
CA ARG A 51 -0.72 -3.43 -11.28
C ARG A 51 0.39 -3.36 -10.24
N PHE A 52 0.70 -2.16 -9.77
CA PHE A 52 1.90 -1.90 -8.97
C PHE A 52 1.60 -1.22 -7.63
N GLY A 53 0.33 -0.90 -7.35
CA GLY A 53 -0.04 -0.14 -6.16
C GLY A 53 0.54 1.27 -6.16
N THR A 54 0.58 1.88 -5.00
CA THR A 54 1.25 3.18 -4.79
C THR A 54 2.77 3.08 -4.89
N ALA A 55 3.35 1.88 -4.77
CA ALA A 55 4.78 1.65 -5.02
C ALA A 55 5.22 2.06 -6.44
N SER A 56 4.28 2.17 -7.41
CA SER A 56 4.53 2.76 -8.73
C SER A 56 5.02 4.21 -8.69
N LEU A 57 4.79 4.91 -7.59
CA LEU A 57 5.24 6.30 -7.41
C LEU A 57 6.75 6.40 -7.15
N VAL A 58 7.40 5.34 -6.70
CA VAL A 58 8.84 5.34 -6.36
C VAL A 58 9.69 5.89 -7.51
N GLY A 59 9.55 5.34 -8.71
CA GLY A 59 10.31 5.79 -9.87
C GLY A 59 10.01 7.25 -10.24
N ALA A 60 8.74 7.61 -10.36
CA ALA A 60 8.32 8.94 -10.76
C ALA A 60 8.75 10.03 -9.76
N VAL A 61 8.59 9.78 -8.47
CA VAL A 61 8.98 10.72 -7.41
C VAL A 61 10.51 10.84 -7.33
N ASN A 62 11.23 9.74 -7.55
CA ASN A 62 12.70 9.76 -7.62
C ASN A 62 13.22 10.58 -8.80
N GLU A 63 12.61 10.43 -9.98
CA GLU A 63 12.94 11.22 -11.17
C GLU A 63 12.66 12.74 -10.99
N MET A 64 11.60 13.06 -10.25
CA MET A 64 11.29 14.47 -9.90
C MET A 64 12.24 15.07 -8.87
N GLY A 65 13.13 14.29 -8.26
CA GLY A 65 14.01 14.77 -7.20
C GLY A 65 13.28 15.05 -5.88
N ALA A 66 12.17 14.33 -5.61
CA ALA A 66 11.30 14.55 -4.45
C ALA A 66 11.20 13.32 -3.53
N MET A 67 11.99 12.27 -3.79
CA MET A 67 11.98 11.06 -2.96
C MET A 67 12.76 11.30 -1.65
N PRO A 68 12.14 11.09 -0.48
CA PRO A 68 12.86 11.13 0.79
C PRO A 68 14.07 10.22 0.75
N THR A 69 15.26 10.79 0.98
CA THR A 69 16.51 10.05 0.85
C THR A 69 17.48 10.47 1.94
N ARG A 70 18.01 9.50 2.70
CA ARG A 70 19.03 9.72 3.73
C ARG A 70 18.65 10.85 4.69
N ASN A 71 17.55 10.63 5.40
CA ASN A 71 16.98 11.61 6.33
C ASN A 71 16.74 12.98 5.65
N TYR A 72 16.10 12.95 4.49
CA TYR A 72 15.77 14.15 3.68
C TYR A 72 16.97 14.98 3.22
N SER A 73 18.18 14.40 3.23
CA SER A 73 19.38 15.10 2.77
C SER A 73 19.51 15.14 1.24
N SER A 74 18.74 14.31 0.54
CA SER A 74 18.63 14.28 -0.92
C SER A 74 17.18 14.01 -1.34
N GLY A 75 16.84 14.38 -2.56
CA GLY A 75 15.54 14.08 -3.19
C GLY A 75 15.61 12.94 -4.21
N SER A 76 16.77 12.33 -4.40
CA SER A 76 16.94 11.21 -5.32
C SER A 76 17.81 10.12 -4.70
N PHE A 77 17.41 8.87 -4.91
CA PHE A 77 18.06 7.68 -4.38
C PHE A 77 18.48 6.74 -5.50
N GLU A 78 19.75 6.39 -5.55
CA GLU A 78 20.31 5.52 -6.58
C GLU A 78 19.74 4.09 -6.57
N GLY A 79 19.31 3.60 -5.40
CA GLY A 79 18.68 2.29 -5.20
C GLY A 79 17.17 2.26 -5.48
N ALA A 80 16.57 3.36 -5.97
CA ALA A 80 15.11 3.45 -6.14
C ALA A 80 14.51 2.33 -7.01
N ALA A 81 15.23 1.86 -8.01
CA ALA A 81 14.75 0.77 -8.87
C ALA A 81 14.47 -0.53 -8.09
N ALA A 82 15.29 -0.85 -7.09
CA ALA A 82 15.12 -2.02 -6.23
C ALA A 82 13.95 -1.88 -5.22
N LEU A 83 13.44 -0.66 -5.03
CA LEU A 83 12.28 -0.36 -4.19
C LEU A 83 11.00 -0.15 -5.01
N SER A 84 11.05 -0.24 -6.33
CA SER A 84 9.93 0.09 -7.23
C SER A 84 8.81 -0.95 -7.17
N GLY A 85 7.59 -0.50 -7.52
CA GLY A 85 6.44 -1.38 -7.64
C GLY A 85 6.61 -2.44 -8.74
N GLU A 86 7.36 -2.15 -9.78
CA GLU A 86 7.72 -3.06 -10.85
C GLU A 86 8.59 -4.21 -10.31
N HIS A 87 9.63 -3.87 -9.55
CA HIS A 87 10.50 -4.87 -8.91
C HIS A 87 9.74 -5.73 -7.89
N MET A 88 8.89 -5.10 -7.07
CA MET A 88 8.00 -5.85 -6.18
C MET A 88 7.11 -6.84 -6.94
N ALA A 89 6.51 -6.43 -8.05
CA ALA A 89 5.65 -7.28 -8.86
C ALA A 89 6.40 -8.49 -9.45
N GLU A 90 7.64 -8.29 -9.89
CA GLU A 90 8.50 -9.38 -10.36
C GLU A 90 8.77 -10.39 -9.25
N LEU A 91 9.19 -9.93 -8.06
CA LEU A 91 9.43 -10.79 -6.90
C LEU A 91 8.18 -11.57 -6.50
N GLN A 92 7.02 -10.87 -6.38
CA GLN A 92 5.79 -11.49 -5.92
C GLN A 92 5.21 -12.51 -6.91
N THR A 93 5.49 -12.37 -8.21
CA THR A 93 5.12 -13.38 -9.21
C THR A 93 5.76 -14.72 -8.89
N GLY A 94 7.04 -14.75 -8.51
CA GLY A 94 7.74 -15.97 -8.12
C GLY A 94 7.38 -16.50 -6.74
N ARG A 95 6.98 -15.60 -5.82
CA ARG A 95 6.72 -15.89 -4.41
C ARG A 95 5.25 -16.14 -4.09
N LYS A 96 4.35 -16.11 -5.08
CA LYS A 96 2.88 -16.28 -4.93
C LYS A 96 2.25 -15.21 -4.04
N GLY A 97 2.82 -14.02 -3.95
CA GLY A 97 2.20 -12.84 -3.37
C GLY A 97 1.24 -12.18 -4.35
N SER A 98 0.75 -11.00 -4.03
CA SER A 98 -0.18 -10.26 -4.88
C SER A 98 0.08 -8.78 -4.82
N MET A 99 0.19 -8.13 -5.97
CA MET A 99 0.20 -6.67 -6.10
C MET A 99 -1.21 -6.09 -6.24
N THR A 100 -2.22 -6.94 -6.25
CA THR A 100 -3.61 -6.56 -6.44
C THR A 100 -4.43 -7.03 -5.24
N HIS A 101 -4.61 -6.15 -4.28
CA HIS A 101 -5.41 -6.40 -3.09
C HIS A 101 -6.36 -5.24 -2.82
N ALA A 102 -7.64 -5.55 -2.64
CA ALA A 102 -8.62 -4.54 -2.28
C ALA A 102 -8.68 -4.42 -0.76
N CYS A 103 -8.18 -3.31 -0.21
CA CYS A 103 -8.30 -3.01 1.23
C CYS A 103 -9.76 -2.85 1.69
N GLN A 104 -10.68 -2.63 0.75
CA GLN A 104 -12.12 -2.56 1.00
C GLN A 104 -12.91 -3.31 -0.07
N THR A 105 -13.93 -4.06 0.36
CA THR A 105 -14.81 -4.82 -0.54
C THR A 105 -15.44 -3.92 -1.61
N GLY A 106 -15.29 -4.31 -2.86
CA GLY A 106 -15.85 -3.60 -4.01
C GLY A 106 -15.01 -2.47 -4.58
N CYS A 107 -13.82 -2.21 -4.04
CA CYS A 107 -12.89 -1.25 -4.63
C CYS A 107 -12.41 -1.75 -6.02
N PRO A 108 -12.61 -0.98 -7.11
CA PRO A 108 -12.19 -1.40 -8.44
C PRO A 108 -10.71 -1.17 -8.72
N ILE A 109 -10.00 -0.42 -7.86
CA ILE A 109 -8.58 -0.07 -8.03
C ILE A 109 -7.71 -1.18 -7.50
N SER A 110 -8.01 -1.68 -6.29
CA SER A 110 -7.26 -2.77 -5.63
C SER A 110 -5.75 -2.50 -5.57
N CYS A 111 -5.38 -1.28 -5.13
CA CYS A 111 -3.99 -0.79 -5.17
C CYS A 111 -3.10 -1.29 -4.02
N SER A 112 -3.63 -2.02 -3.07
CA SER A 112 -2.83 -2.60 -2.00
C SER A 112 -2.21 -3.94 -2.41
N ASN A 113 -1.35 -4.49 -1.57
CA ASN A 113 -0.58 -5.70 -1.87
C ASN A 113 -0.58 -6.69 -0.71
N VAL A 114 -0.23 -7.92 -1.03
CA VAL A 114 0.12 -9.00 -0.10
C VAL A 114 1.54 -9.43 -0.42
N TYR A 115 2.48 -9.15 0.46
CA TYR A 115 3.89 -9.38 0.24
C TYR A 115 4.33 -10.69 0.90
N ASN A 116 4.86 -11.59 0.07
CA ASN A 116 5.50 -12.82 0.53
C ASN A 116 7.03 -12.63 0.55
N GLY A 117 7.66 -13.12 1.60
CA GLY A 117 9.10 -13.09 1.75
C GLY A 117 9.85 -14.04 0.82
N PRO A 118 11.19 -14.08 0.88
CA PRO A 118 12.02 -14.95 0.05
C PRO A 118 11.69 -16.45 0.16
N ASP A 119 11.12 -16.88 1.28
CA ASP A 119 10.68 -18.26 1.50
C ASP A 119 9.30 -18.57 0.90
N GLY A 120 8.69 -17.62 0.21
CA GLY A 120 7.36 -17.73 -0.39
C GLY A 120 6.21 -17.72 0.60
N LYS A 121 6.44 -17.38 1.87
CA LYS A 121 5.41 -17.26 2.89
C LYS A 121 5.01 -15.81 3.10
N TYR A 122 3.77 -15.63 3.56
CA TYR A 122 3.26 -14.31 3.93
C TYR A 122 4.19 -13.62 4.93
N LEU A 123 4.59 -12.41 4.61
CA LEU A 123 5.38 -11.55 5.48
C LEU A 123 4.56 -10.36 5.96
N THR A 124 4.04 -9.54 5.05
CA THR A 124 3.24 -8.36 5.37
C THR A 124 2.25 -8.01 4.25
N SER A 125 1.45 -6.98 4.46
CA SER A 125 0.48 -6.45 3.47
C SER A 125 0.42 -4.94 3.56
N GLY A 126 0.03 -4.29 2.45
CA GLY A 126 -0.18 -2.85 2.45
C GLY A 126 1.12 -2.04 2.47
N MET A 127 2.20 -2.59 1.89
CA MET A 127 3.41 -1.82 1.65
C MET A 127 3.13 -0.75 0.58
N GLU A 128 2.76 0.41 1.04
CA GLU A 128 2.46 1.58 0.21
C GLU A 128 3.73 2.44 -0.01
N TYR A 129 3.65 3.40 -0.93
CA TYR A 129 4.78 4.27 -1.26
C TYR A 129 5.43 4.92 -0.04
N GLU A 130 4.63 5.38 0.91
CA GLU A 130 5.09 6.09 2.10
C GLU A 130 5.95 5.17 2.99
N THR A 131 5.50 3.95 3.21
CA THR A 131 6.27 2.94 3.95
C THR A 131 7.59 2.64 3.24
N ILE A 132 7.54 2.46 1.92
CA ILE A 132 8.72 2.12 1.10
C ILE A 132 9.72 3.27 1.10
N ALA A 133 9.28 4.50 0.87
CA ALA A 133 10.17 5.65 0.82
C ALA A 133 10.80 5.96 2.19
N LEU A 134 10.01 5.96 3.25
CA LEU A 134 10.50 6.36 4.57
C LEU A 134 11.34 5.27 5.25
N ASN A 135 10.99 3.99 5.09
CA ASN A 135 11.78 2.90 5.65
C ASN A 135 12.80 2.30 4.66
N GLY A 136 12.79 2.76 3.41
CA GLY A 136 13.77 2.40 2.38
C GLY A 136 14.77 3.53 2.14
N SER A 137 14.54 4.33 1.11
CA SER A 137 15.47 5.37 0.68
C SER A 137 15.83 6.38 1.76
N ASN A 138 14.89 6.77 2.62
CA ASN A 138 15.16 7.71 3.71
C ASN A 138 16.15 7.15 4.74
N LEU A 139 16.19 5.83 4.92
CA LEU A 139 17.15 5.11 5.77
C LEU A 139 18.34 4.52 5.00
N SER A 140 18.52 4.86 3.71
CA SER A 140 19.57 4.30 2.82
C SER A 140 19.44 2.78 2.61
N ILE A 141 18.23 2.24 2.66
CA ILE A 141 17.94 0.83 2.42
C ILE A 141 17.40 0.67 1.01
N ASP A 142 18.04 -0.18 0.20
CA ASP A 142 17.66 -0.52 -1.18
C ASP A 142 17.20 -1.98 -1.32
N ASP A 143 16.93 -2.66 -0.22
CA ASP A 143 16.42 -4.02 -0.18
C ASP A 143 14.94 -3.99 0.25
N ILE A 144 14.05 -4.31 -0.69
CA ILE A 144 12.60 -4.31 -0.46
C ILE A 144 12.15 -5.39 0.55
N ASP A 145 12.90 -6.49 0.70
CA ASP A 145 12.61 -7.51 1.72
C ASP A 145 12.92 -6.99 3.13
N VAL A 146 13.96 -6.19 3.27
CA VAL A 146 14.27 -5.51 4.54
C VAL A 146 13.18 -4.49 4.89
N VAL A 147 12.71 -3.72 3.91
CA VAL A 147 11.60 -2.77 4.11
C VAL A 147 10.32 -3.51 4.54
N ALA A 148 10.01 -4.64 3.90
CA ALA A 148 8.87 -5.47 4.26
C ALA A 148 8.98 -6.06 5.68
N LEU A 149 10.18 -6.39 6.12
CA LEU A 149 10.42 -6.83 7.50
C LEU A 149 10.22 -5.69 8.50
N ILE A 150 10.66 -4.48 8.18
CA ILE A 150 10.44 -3.29 9.02
C ILE A 150 8.93 -3.01 9.14
N ASP A 151 8.21 -3.04 8.02
CA ASP A 151 6.75 -2.89 7.99
C ASP A 151 6.07 -3.91 8.92
N ARG A 152 6.43 -5.19 8.81
CA ARG A 152 5.93 -6.25 9.68
C ARG A 152 6.22 -5.98 11.16
N LEU A 153 7.41 -5.53 11.50
CA LEU A 153 7.79 -5.23 12.88
C LEU A 153 7.02 -4.02 13.43
N CYS A 154 6.78 -3.01 12.61
CA CYS A 154 5.95 -1.87 12.98
C CYS A 154 4.51 -2.29 13.26
N ASP A 155 3.94 -3.12 12.40
CA ASP A 155 2.59 -3.67 12.57
C ASP A 155 2.46 -4.47 13.87
N ASP A 156 3.38 -5.39 14.13
CA ASP A 156 3.39 -6.21 15.34
C ASP A 156 3.57 -5.37 16.62
N ALA A 157 4.33 -4.27 16.54
CA ALA A 157 4.54 -3.34 17.63
C ALA A 157 3.43 -2.27 17.77
N GLY A 158 2.54 -2.15 16.76
CA GLY A 158 1.52 -1.10 16.70
C GLY A 158 2.11 0.29 16.48
N LEU A 159 3.19 0.38 15.71
CA LEU A 159 3.86 1.61 15.32
C LEU A 159 3.41 2.05 13.91
N ASP A 160 3.39 3.34 13.69
CA ASP A 160 3.19 3.92 12.36
C ASP A 160 4.50 3.84 11.57
N THR A 161 4.44 3.30 10.35
CA THR A 161 5.64 3.11 9.52
C THR A 161 6.22 4.43 9.03
N MET A 162 5.38 5.46 8.82
CA MET A 162 5.85 6.78 8.38
C MET A 162 6.62 7.48 9.50
N GLU A 163 6.05 7.50 10.71
CA GLU A 163 6.69 8.10 11.89
C GLU A 163 7.97 7.36 12.30
N THR A 164 8.04 6.06 12.04
CA THR A 164 9.20 5.24 12.35
C THR A 164 10.36 5.50 11.39
N GLY A 165 10.06 5.78 10.13
CA GLY A 165 11.07 6.00 9.08
C GLY A 165 11.43 7.48 8.84
N ALA A 166 10.75 8.43 9.52
CA ALA A 166 10.93 9.86 9.32
C ALA A 166 12.07 10.45 10.17
#